data_134e1ac5f09c223d1a39882a1155b46b
#
_entry.id   134e1ac5f09c223d1a39882a1155b46b
#
_cell.length_a   1.000
_cell.length_b   1.000
_cell.length_c   1.000
_cell.angle_alpha   90.00
_cell.angle_beta   90.00
_cell.angle_gamma   90.00
#
_symmetry.space_group_name_H-M   'P 1'
#
loop_
_entity.id
_entity.type
_entity.pdbx_description
1 polymer ?
#
loop_
_entity_poly.entity_id
_entity_poly.type
_entity_poly.pdbx_seq_one_letter_code
_entity_poly.pdbx_strand_id
1 'polypeptide(L)'
;FNKKFSEYGYQYIQTPLLEYKELFDKSIGESSEIVTKQMYELIDKGGRELVLRPEGTSSIVRYHAEFNKDLTKKYSYFGSMFRYENPQKNRYREFNQAGVEIVGLVDIYSDFQIINDSFNFINELIPKTKLSINTIGSISDREEYIKVLYEYFHKNIDKLSKDSIDKLENNTLRILDSNSPDDSEVISKAPNISEYINENSKNNFSKLLEILD
;
A
#
# COMPACT_ATOMS: atom_id res chain seq x y z
N PHE A 1 20.29 -3.42 -4.93
CA PHE A 1 18.90 -3.45 -5.37
C PHE A 1 18.81 -3.51 -6.90
N ASN A 2 19.17 -2.44 -7.62
CA ASN A 2 18.98 -2.33 -9.08
C ASN A 2 19.57 -3.50 -9.87
N LYS A 3 20.79 -3.95 -9.55
CA LYS A 3 21.43 -5.08 -10.23
C LYS A 3 20.60 -6.35 -10.07
N LYS A 4 20.17 -6.67 -8.84
CA LYS A 4 19.41 -7.89 -8.55
C LYS A 4 18.06 -7.91 -9.26
N PHE A 5 17.31 -6.80 -9.22
CA PHE A 5 16.02 -6.74 -9.89
C PHE A 5 16.14 -6.67 -11.42
N SER A 6 17.24 -6.15 -11.96
CA SER A 6 17.55 -6.31 -13.39
C SER A 6 17.74 -7.76 -13.81
N GLU A 7 18.40 -8.59 -12.97
CA GLU A 7 18.54 -10.03 -13.18
C GLU A 7 17.18 -10.76 -13.15
N TYR A 8 16.22 -10.28 -12.35
CA TYR A 8 14.83 -10.74 -12.33
C TYR A 8 13.96 -10.19 -13.47
N GLY A 9 14.55 -9.40 -14.38
CA GLY A 9 13.89 -8.84 -15.56
C GLY A 9 13.07 -7.56 -15.30
N TYR A 10 13.33 -6.85 -14.19
CA TYR A 10 12.72 -5.56 -13.93
C TYR A 10 13.51 -4.44 -14.61
N GLN A 11 12.81 -3.56 -15.29
CA GLN A 11 13.37 -2.35 -15.86
C GLN A 11 13.49 -1.28 -14.78
N TYR A 12 14.69 -0.78 -14.54
CA TYR A 12 14.88 0.33 -13.63
C TYR A 12 14.35 1.64 -14.23
N ILE A 13 13.52 2.35 -13.45
CA ILE A 13 12.97 3.66 -13.83
C ILE A 13 13.26 4.65 -12.72
N GLN A 14 13.76 5.81 -13.11
CA GLN A 14 13.91 6.96 -12.25
C GLN A 14 12.88 8.02 -12.64
N THR A 15 11.88 8.21 -11.77
CA THR A 15 10.83 9.21 -11.97
C THR A 15 11.25 10.57 -11.38
N PRO A 16 10.65 11.68 -11.83
CA PRO A 16 10.91 13.00 -11.26
C PRO A 16 10.65 13.05 -9.74
N LEU A 17 11.37 13.94 -9.05
CA LEU A 17 11.10 14.25 -7.63
C LEU A 17 9.85 15.11 -7.46
N LEU A 18 9.62 16.01 -8.43
CA LEU A 18 8.45 16.87 -8.50
C LEU A 18 7.43 16.27 -9.46
N GLU A 19 6.22 16.11 -8.98
CA GLU A 19 5.09 15.58 -9.73
C GLU A 19 3.87 16.48 -9.56
N TYR A 20 2.87 16.36 -10.43
CA TYR A 20 1.60 17.04 -10.26
C TYR A 20 0.86 16.47 -9.04
N LYS A 21 0.29 17.37 -8.21
CA LYS A 21 -0.50 16.99 -7.03
C LYS A 21 -1.64 16.03 -7.40
N GLU A 22 -2.34 16.32 -8.48
CA GLU A 22 -3.47 15.55 -9.00
C GLU A 22 -3.14 14.04 -9.20
N LEU A 23 -1.87 13.71 -9.50
CA LEU A 23 -1.44 12.32 -9.63
C LEU A 23 -1.67 11.55 -8.33
N PHE A 24 -1.28 12.12 -7.20
CA PHE A 24 -1.38 11.45 -5.90
C PHE A 24 -2.80 11.54 -5.32
N ASP A 25 -3.52 12.64 -5.53
CA ASP A 25 -4.91 12.78 -5.14
C ASP A 25 -5.77 11.65 -5.73
N LYS A 26 -5.57 11.34 -7.01
CA LYS A 26 -6.28 10.27 -7.72
C LYS A 26 -5.79 8.86 -7.36
N SER A 27 -4.50 8.65 -7.16
CA SER A 27 -3.93 7.31 -7.01
C SER A 27 -3.95 6.79 -5.57
N ILE A 28 -3.70 7.69 -4.60
CA ILE A 28 -3.68 7.33 -3.17
C ILE A 28 -5.06 7.52 -2.54
N GLY A 29 -5.86 8.44 -3.09
CA GLY A 29 -7.18 8.84 -2.62
C GLY A 29 -7.13 10.11 -1.76
N GLU A 30 -8.05 11.04 -2.06
CA GLU A 30 -8.13 12.37 -1.43
C GLU A 30 -8.28 12.32 0.10
N SER A 31 -8.89 11.25 0.63
CA SER A 31 -9.08 11.06 2.08
C SER A 31 -7.89 10.40 2.80
N SER A 32 -6.84 10.05 2.07
CA SER A 32 -5.66 9.43 2.69
C SER A 32 -4.88 10.45 3.52
N GLU A 33 -4.27 9.97 4.61
CA GLU A 33 -3.46 10.83 5.48
C GLU A 33 -2.22 11.38 4.75
N ILE A 34 -1.68 10.63 3.79
CA ILE A 34 -0.57 11.08 2.95
C ILE A 34 -0.99 12.31 2.17
N VAL A 35 -2.13 12.26 1.48
CA VAL A 35 -2.65 13.36 0.66
C VAL A 35 -3.07 14.56 1.53
N THR A 36 -3.80 14.31 2.61
CA THR A 36 -4.40 15.39 3.42
C THR A 36 -3.41 16.11 4.35
N LYS A 37 -2.31 15.43 4.77
CA LYS A 37 -1.43 15.98 5.82
C LYS A 37 0.06 15.88 5.55
N GLN A 38 0.50 14.99 4.65
CA GLN A 38 1.91 14.63 4.57
C GLN A 38 2.61 15.02 3.27
N MET A 39 1.91 15.53 2.26
CA MET A 39 2.55 16.00 1.04
C MET A 39 3.23 17.36 1.23
N TYR A 40 4.42 17.50 0.66
CA TYR A 40 5.08 18.79 0.49
C TYR A 40 4.57 19.43 -0.80
N GLU A 41 3.69 20.39 -0.68
CA GLU A 41 3.04 21.08 -1.79
C GLU A 41 3.78 22.35 -2.14
N LEU A 42 3.81 22.69 -3.43
CA LEU A 42 4.38 23.93 -3.94
C LEU A 42 3.64 24.36 -5.22
N ILE A 43 3.68 25.65 -5.49
CA ILE A 43 3.16 26.23 -6.74
C ILE A 43 4.37 26.71 -7.56
N ASP A 44 4.48 26.24 -8.80
CA ASP A 44 5.55 26.68 -9.67
C ASP A 44 5.28 28.09 -10.27
N LYS A 45 6.26 28.63 -11.02
CA LYS A 45 6.14 29.94 -11.68
C LYS A 45 5.01 30.00 -12.72
N GLY A 46 4.52 28.86 -13.20
CA GLY A 46 3.40 28.74 -14.14
C GLY A 46 2.05 28.56 -13.45
N GLY A 47 1.99 28.61 -12.12
CA GLY A 47 0.77 28.43 -11.33
C GLY A 47 0.31 26.99 -11.20
N ARG A 48 1.17 25.99 -11.49
CA ARG A 48 0.83 24.57 -11.39
C ARG A 48 1.07 24.06 -9.98
N GLU A 49 0.14 23.27 -9.47
CA GLU A 49 0.26 22.60 -8.17
C GLU A 49 1.13 21.36 -8.32
N LEU A 50 2.27 21.40 -7.67
CA LEU A 50 3.26 20.32 -7.64
C LEU A 50 3.47 19.84 -6.22
N VAL A 51 4.01 18.62 -6.10
CA VAL A 51 4.40 18.03 -4.82
C VAL A 51 5.76 17.35 -4.95
N LEU A 52 6.50 17.29 -3.85
CA LEU A 52 7.60 16.34 -3.73
C LEU A 52 6.97 14.95 -3.56
N ARG A 53 7.36 14.00 -4.40
CA ARG A 53 6.75 12.65 -4.43
C ARG A 53 6.78 11.98 -3.05
N PRO A 54 5.62 11.57 -2.51
CA PRO A 54 5.54 10.91 -1.21
C PRO A 54 5.77 9.39 -1.29
N GLU A 55 5.72 8.82 -2.50
CA GLU A 55 5.92 7.39 -2.82
C GLU A 55 6.25 7.23 -4.32
N GLY A 56 6.59 6.02 -4.76
CA GLY A 56 7.07 5.79 -6.12
C GLY A 56 6.05 5.15 -7.07
N THR A 57 5.07 4.40 -6.55
CA THR A 57 4.13 3.59 -7.35
C THR A 57 3.33 4.45 -8.32
N SER A 58 2.76 5.55 -7.87
CA SER A 58 1.93 6.45 -8.70
C SER A 58 2.70 6.99 -9.91
N SER A 59 3.94 7.39 -9.69
CA SER A 59 4.82 7.88 -10.78
C SER A 59 5.16 6.79 -11.80
N ILE A 60 5.37 5.54 -11.35
CA ILE A 60 5.60 4.40 -12.23
C ILE A 60 4.34 4.06 -13.02
N VAL A 61 3.17 4.05 -12.38
CA VAL A 61 1.89 3.79 -13.07
C VAL A 61 1.61 4.87 -14.12
N ARG A 62 1.85 6.15 -13.81
CA ARG A 62 1.75 7.24 -14.79
C ARG A 62 2.69 7.01 -15.98
N TYR A 63 3.97 6.71 -15.72
CA TYR A 63 4.93 6.40 -16.78
C TYR A 63 4.46 5.25 -17.66
N HIS A 64 3.97 4.17 -17.04
CA HIS A 64 3.44 3.02 -17.78
C HIS A 64 2.24 3.41 -18.65
N ALA A 65 1.28 4.16 -18.13
CA ALA A 65 0.10 4.61 -18.85
C ALA A 65 0.43 5.52 -20.05
N GLU A 66 1.48 6.33 -19.95
CA GLU A 66 1.93 7.22 -21.02
C GLU A 66 2.68 6.47 -22.14
N PHE A 67 3.52 5.48 -21.78
CA PHE A 67 4.50 4.92 -22.72
C PHE A 67 4.32 3.42 -23.02
N ASN A 68 3.60 2.67 -22.18
CA ASN A 68 3.54 1.21 -22.26
C ASN A 68 2.14 0.62 -21.97
N LYS A 69 1.06 1.40 -22.06
CA LYS A 69 -0.29 1.06 -21.62
C LYS A 69 -0.85 -0.29 -22.14
N ASP A 70 -0.39 -0.74 -23.29
CA ASP A 70 -0.88 -1.98 -23.94
C ASP A 70 0.01 -3.20 -23.62
N LEU A 71 0.97 -3.06 -22.71
CA LEU A 71 1.96 -4.09 -22.38
C LEU A 71 1.93 -4.41 -20.90
N THR A 72 2.28 -5.64 -20.54
CA THR A 72 2.63 -5.95 -19.15
C THR A 72 4.12 -5.75 -18.96
N LYS A 73 4.51 -4.95 -17.98
CA LYS A 73 5.89 -4.58 -17.69
C LYS A 73 6.22 -4.72 -16.21
N LYS A 74 7.48 -5.06 -15.95
CA LYS A 74 8.07 -5.10 -14.61
C LYS A 74 9.02 -3.92 -14.44
N TYR A 75 8.79 -3.13 -13.40
CA TYR A 75 9.60 -1.95 -13.08
C TYR A 75 10.23 -2.07 -11.70
N SER A 76 11.40 -1.49 -11.55
CA SER A 76 12.01 -1.24 -10.26
C SER A 76 12.42 0.21 -10.14
N TYR A 77 12.37 0.74 -8.92
CA TYR A 77 12.82 2.10 -8.63
C TYR A 77 13.51 2.17 -7.27
N PHE A 78 14.38 3.16 -7.14
CA PHE A 78 15.05 3.48 -5.88
C PHE A 78 15.29 4.98 -5.82
N GLY A 79 14.99 5.61 -4.71
CA GLY A 79 15.28 7.03 -4.54
C GLY A 79 14.56 7.68 -3.36
N SER A 80 14.81 8.99 -3.20
CA SER A 80 14.22 9.79 -2.15
C SER A 80 12.73 10.00 -2.33
N MET A 81 12.00 9.86 -1.23
CA MET A 81 10.60 10.19 -1.05
C MET A 81 10.46 11.20 0.09
N PHE A 82 9.37 11.95 0.11
CA PHE A 82 9.19 13.06 1.02
C PHE A 82 7.81 13.03 1.67
N ARG A 83 7.78 13.00 3.01
CA ARG A 83 6.53 13.08 3.78
C ARG A 83 6.68 14.02 4.95
N TYR A 84 5.73 14.90 5.14
CA TYR A 84 5.68 15.80 6.29
C TYR A 84 5.22 15.05 7.54
N GLU A 85 6.05 14.13 7.99
CA GLU A 85 5.80 13.34 9.19
C GLU A 85 6.20 14.07 10.46
N ASN A 86 5.54 13.72 11.56
CA ASN A 86 6.04 14.12 12.87
C ASN A 86 7.37 13.40 13.14
N PRO A 87 8.45 14.14 13.48
CA PRO A 87 9.75 13.55 13.71
C PRO A 87 9.70 12.49 14.82
N GLN A 88 10.06 11.27 14.49
CA GLN A 88 10.17 10.15 15.41
C GLN A 88 11.42 9.33 15.08
N LYS A 89 11.82 8.45 15.99
CA LYS A 89 12.92 7.52 15.71
C LYS A 89 12.58 6.68 14.46
N ASN A 90 13.45 6.70 13.47
CA ASN A 90 13.34 6.01 12.18
C ASN A 90 12.21 6.53 11.26
N ARG A 91 11.66 7.73 11.52
CA ARG A 91 10.76 8.43 10.61
C ARG A 91 11.35 9.78 10.23
N TYR A 92 11.82 9.85 9.00
CA TYR A 92 12.41 11.06 8.42
C TYR A 92 11.45 11.66 7.40
N ARG A 93 11.55 12.98 7.21
CA ARG A 93 10.76 13.71 6.20
C ARG A 93 11.27 13.47 4.78
N GLU A 94 12.55 13.17 4.65
CA GLU A 94 13.15 12.59 3.45
C GLU A 94 13.65 11.19 3.82
N PHE A 95 13.27 10.19 3.03
CA PHE A 95 13.68 8.81 3.19
C PHE A 95 13.85 8.14 1.83
N ASN A 96 14.65 7.09 1.76
CA ASN A 96 14.78 6.31 0.53
C ASN A 96 13.76 5.17 0.51
N GLN A 97 13.11 5.02 -0.64
CA GLN A 97 12.24 3.90 -0.94
C GLN A 97 12.80 3.10 -2.11
N ALA A 98 12.86 1.79 -1.95
CA ALA A 98 13.04 0.83 -3.02
C ALA A 98 11.71 0.17 -3.31
N GLY A 99 11.32 0.04 -4.56
CA GLY A 99 10.06 -0.61 -4.93
C GLY A 99 10.15 -1.36 -6.25
N VAL A 100 9.27 -2.30 -6.40
CA VAL A 100 9.06 -3.09 -7.63
C VAL A 100 7.58 -3.14 -7.96
N GLU A 101 7.26 -3.02 -9.24
CA GLU A 101 5.90 -2.95 -9.75
C GLU A 101 5.75 -3.87 -10.95
N ILE A 102 4.65 -4.59 -11.04
CA ILE A 102 4.20 -5.26 -12.26
C ILE A 102 2.92 -4.59 -12.68
N VAL A 103 2.93 -3.95 -13.85
CA VAL A 103 1.82 -3.13 -14.34
C VAL A 103 1.36 -3.62 -15.71
N GLY A 104 0.04 -3.72 -15.90
CA GLY A 104 -0.58 -4.19 -17.12
C GLY A 104 -1.64 -5.27 -16.87
N LEU A 105 -1.73 -6.26 -17.75
CA LEU A 105 -2.54 -7.45 -17.51
C LEU A 105 -1.80 -8.37 -16.54
N VAL A 106 -2.32 -8.43 -15.32
CA VAL A 106 -1.72 -9.18 -14.21
C VAL A 106 -2.64 -10.32 -13.78
N ASP A 107 -2.02 -11.37 -13.24
CA ASP A 107 -2.68 -12.56 -12.72
C ASP A 107 -2.01 -13.03 -11.43
N ILE A 108 -2.42 -14.18 -10.93
CA ILE A 108 -1.88 -14.78 -9.70
C ILE A 108 -0.37 -15.08 -9.79
N TYR A 109 0.15 -15.34 -10.98
CA TYR A 109 1.58 -15.56 -11.17
C TYR A 109 2.37 -14.25 -11.09
N SER A 110 1.74 -13.12 -11.43
CA SER A 110 2.30 -11.79 -11.20
C SER A 110 2.40 -11.48 -9.70
N ASP A 111 1.37 -11.83 -8.92
CA ASP A 111 1.38 -11.70 -7.46
C ASP A 111 2.47 -12.59 -6.84
N PHE A 112 2.52 -13.87 -7.25
CA PHE A 112 3.59 -14.77 -6.83
C PHE A 112 4.97 -14.20 -7.16
N GLN A 113 5.18 -13.73 -8.39
CA GLN A 113 6.48 -13.25 -8.83
C GLN A 113 6.96 -12.06 -7.99
N ILE A 114 6.10 -11.07 -7.77
CA ILE A 114 6.49 -9.87 -7.00
C ILE A 114 6.78 -10.21 -5.54
N ILE A 115 6.01 -11.11 -4.94
CA ILE A 115 6.22 -11.59 -3.57
C ILE A 115 7.53 -12.37 -3.47
N ASN A 116 7.73 -13.36 -4.35
CA ASN A 116 8.90 -14.23 -4.36
C ASN A 116 10.19 -13.44 -4.61
N ASP A 117 10.21 -12.57 -5.64
CA ASP A 117 11.40 -11.78 -5.98
C ASP A 117 11.77 -10.82 -4.84
N SER A 118 10.76 -10.20 -4.22
CA SER A 118 10.95 -9.30 -3.08
C SER A 118 11.41 -10.04 -1.83
N PHE A 119 10.80 -11.18 -1.52
CA PHE A 119 11.17 -12.01 -0.37
C PHE A 119 12.59 -12.53 -0.49
N ASN A 120 12.96 -13.08 -1.66
CA ASN A 120 14.31 -13.58 -1.90
C ASN A 120 15.35 -12.48 -1.75
N PHE A 121 15.10 -11.29 -2.29
CA PHE A 121 15.99 -10.12 -2.13
C PHE A 121 16.16 -9.74 -0.65
N ILE A 122 15.07 -9.66 0.11
CA ILE A 122 15.14 -9.31 1.53
C ILE A 122 15.85 -10.40 2.34
N ASN A 123 15.57 -11.68 2.05
CA ASN A 123 16.17 -12.79 2.77
C ASN A 123 17.67 -12.95 2.50
N GLU A 124 18.16 -12.52 1.34
CA GLU A 124 19.61 -12.39 1.07
C GLU A 124 20.27 -11.33 1.96
N LEU A 125 19.58 -10.22 2.24
CA LEU A 125 20.10 -9.13 3.08
C LEU A 125 19.94 -9.41 4.57
N ILE A 126 18.80 -10.00 4.95
CA ILE A 126 18.42 -10.29 6.32
C ILE A 126 18.01 -11.77 6.41
N PRO A 127 18.98 -12.69 6.61
CA PRO A 127 18.69 -14.12 6.71
C PRO A 127 17.66 -14.43 7.80
N LYS A 128 16.82 -15.46 7.56
CA LYS A 128 15.72 -15.90 8.44
C LYS A 128 14.52 -14.91 8.50
N THR A 129 14.38 -14.06 7.52
CA THR A 129 13.16 -13.27 7.33
C THR A 129 11.97 -14.22 7.17
N LYS A 130 10.83 -13.88 7.80
CA LYS A 130 9.56 -14.62 7.63
C LYS A 130 8.66 -13.86 6.69
N LEU A 131 8.06 -14.57 5.74
CA LEU A 131 6.99 -14.07 4.89
C LEU A 131 5.65 -14.29 5.59
N SER A 132 4.88 -13.23 5.73
CA SER A 132 3.48 -13.30 6.17
C SER A 132 2.63 -12.60 5.12
N ILE A 133 1.61 -13.27 4.62
CA ILE A 133 0.70 -12.73 3.60
C ILE A 133 -0.74 -12.86 4.05
N ASN A 134 -1.57 -11.97 3.55
CA ASN A 134 -3.02 -11.97 3.76
C ASN A 134 -3.71 -11.49 2.48
N THR A 135 -5.03 -11.59 2.43
CA THR A 135 -5.85 -11.05 1.35
C THR A 135 -6.95 -10.18 1.92
N ILE A 136 -7.32 -9.16 1.17
CA ILE A 136 -8.49 -8.33 1.45
C ILE A 136 -9.64 -8.63 0.48
N GLY A 137 -9.48 -9.67 -0.35
CA GLY A 137 -10.45 -10.07 -1.36
C GLY A 137 -10.65 -9.06 -2.48
N SER A 138 -11.80 -9.13 -3.13
CA SER A 138 -12.23 -8.17 -4.15
C SER A 138 -12.70 -6.85 -3.54
N ILE A 139 -12.97 -5.86 -4.38
CA ILE A 139 -13.55 -4.57 -3.94
C ILE A 139 -14.88 -4.81 -3.21
N SER A 140 -15.75 -5.67 -3.74
CA SER A 140 -17.04 -5.99 -3.11
C SER A 140 -16.88 -6.71 -1.76
N ASP A 141 -15.92 -7.64 -1.64
CA ASP A 141 -15.62 -8.32 -0.37
C ASP A 141 -15.18 -7.30 0.70
N ARG A 142 -14.30 -6.38 0.29
CA ARG A 142 -13.81 -5.33 1.17
C ARG A 142 -14.91 -4.37 1.62
N GLU A 143 -15.81 -3.97 0.71
CA GLU A 143 -16.95 -3.11 1.04
C GLU A 143 -17.90 -3.78 2.03
N GLU A 144 -18.17 -5.07 1.87
CA GLU A 144 -18.97 -5.85 2.80
C GLU A 144 -18.28 -5.97 4.16
N TYR A 145 -17.01 -6.30 4.17
CA TYR A 145 -16.23 -6.40 5.41
C TYR A 145 -16.17 -5.07 6.18
N ILE A 146 -16.02 -3.94 5.49
CA ILE A 146 -16.06 -2.61 6.13
C ILE A 146 -17.38 -2.38 6.85
N LYS A 147 -18.52 -2.77 6.28
CA LYS A 147 -19.83 -2.65 6.93
C LYS A 147 -19.91 -3.49 8.20
N VAL A 148 -19.44 -4.72 8.14
CA VAL A 148 -19.39 -5.63 9.30
C VAL A 148 -18.50 -5.09 10.40
N LEU A 149 -17.31 -4.58 10.05
CA LEU A 149 -16.41 -3.95 11.00
C LEU A 149 -17.01 -2.69 11.62
N TYR A 150 -17.65 -1.84 10.81
CA TYR A 150 -18.32 -0.64 11.30
C TYR A 150 -19.36 -1.00 12.36
N GLU A 151 -20.26 -1.95 12.06
CA GLU A 151 -21.28 -2.40 13.01
C GLU A 151 -20.67 -2.99 14.29
N TYR A 152 -19.60 -3.77 14.13
CA TYR A 152 -18.89 -4.36 15.28
C TYR A 152 -18.25 -3.29 16.16
N PHE A 153 -17.50 -2.36 15.60
CA PHE A 153 -16.86 -1.29 16.37
C PHE A 153 -17.88 -0.30 16.95
N HIS A 154 -18.95 0.01 16.20
CA HIS A 154 -20.02 0.86 16.69
C HIS A 154 -20.72 0.26 17.95
N LYS A 155 -20.94 -1.06 17.97
CA LYS A 155 -21.47 -1.76 19.17
C LYS A 155 -20.51 -1.75 20.35
N ASN A 156 -19.23 -1.54 20.13
CA ASN A 156 -18.18 -1.51 21.15
C ASN A 156 -17.57 -0.10 21.33
N ILE A 157 -18.27 0.94 20.91
CA ILE A 157 -17.74 2.30 20.86
C ILE A 157 -17.23 2.81 22.20
N ASP A 158 -17.90 2.44 23.30
CA ASP A 158 -17.53 2.83 24.68
C ASP A 158 -16.17 2.25 25.12
N LYS A 159 -15.65 1.26 24.39
CA LYS A 159 -14.36 0.60 24.67
C LYS A 159 -13.24 1.03 23.74
N LEU A 160 -13.54 1.90 22.79
CA LEU A 160 -12.56 2.38 21.81
C LEU A 160 -11.87 3.64 22.30
N SER A 161 -10.61 3.79 21.92
CA SER A 161 -9.89 5.05 22.10
C SER A 161 -10.52 6.17 21.27
N LYS A 162 -10.33 7.42 21.69
CA LYS A 162 -10.84 8.59 20.98
C LYS A 162 -10.36 8.64 19.52
N ASP A 163 -9.10 8.29 19.25
CA ASP A 163 -8.54 8.23 17.91
C ASP A 163 -9.22 7.17 17.04
N SER A 164 -9.61 6.04 17.62
CA SER A 164 -10.35 4.99 16.91
C SER A 164 -11.81 5.37 16.66
N ILE A 165 -12.45 6.08 17.58
CA ILE A 165 -13.79 6.64 17.36
C ILE A 165 -13.79 7.65 16.21
N ASP A 166 -12.79 8.53 16.13
CA ASP A 166 -12.65 9.50 15.03
C ASP A 166 -12.44 8.82 13.66
N LYS A 167 -11.86 7.62 13.65
CA LYS A 167 -11.64 6.81 12.43
C LYS A 167 -12.88 6.01 12.01
N LEU A 168 -13.85 5.80 12.91
CA LEU A 168 -14.99 4.91 12.67
C LEU A 168 -15.79 5.33 11.44
N GLU A 169 -16.04 6.63 11.26
CA GLU A 169 -16.80 7.15 10.13
C GLU A 169 -15.97 7.31 8.84
N ASN A 170 -14.67 7.59 8.97
CA ASN A 170 -13.86 7.97 7.84
C ASN A 170 -12.98 6.83 7.30
N ASN A 171 -12.54 5.91 8.16
CA ASN A 171 -11.64 4.83 7.78
C ASN A 171 -11.64 3.69 8.79
N THR A 172 -12.75 2.97 8.87
CA THR A 172 -12.99 1.87 9.82
C THR A 172 -11.88 0.81 9.83
N LEU A 173 -11.32 0.47 8.66
CA LEU A 173 -10.23 -0.52 8.56
C LEU A 173 -8.98 -0.11 9.35
N ARG A 174 -8.71 1.20 9.49
CA ARG A 174 -7.56 1.69 10.25
C ARG A 174 -7.67 1.50 11.76
N ILE A 175 -8.85 1.17 12.27
CA ILE A 175 -9.01 0.81 13.68
C ILE A 175 -8.25 -0.48 13.98
N LEU A 176 -8.21 -1.43 13.03
CA LEU A 176 -7.46 -2.68 13.17
C LEU A 176 -5.94 -2.46 13.35
N ASP A 177 -5.41 -1.33 12.88
CA ASP A 177 -3.99 -0.95 13.00
C ASP A 177 -3.70 -0.10 14.25
N SER A 178 -4.69 0.08 15.14
CA SER A 178 -4.48 0.89 16.34
C SER A 178 -3.48 0.24 17.29
N ASN A 179 -2.55 1.07 17.78
CA ASN A 179 -1.59 0.68 18.82
C ASN A 179 -2.05 1.10 20.23
N SER A 180 -3.28 1.61 20.37
CA SER A 180 -3.83 1.99 21.68
C SER A 180 -4.09 0.73 22.53
N PRO A 181 -3.62 0.68 23.77
CA PRO A 181 -3.95 -0.41 24.68
C PRO A 181 -5.47 -0.58 24.87
N ASP A 182 -6.23 0.53 24.84
CA ASP A 182 -7.68 0.52 25.02
C ASP A 182 -8.39 -0.25 23.90
N ASP A 183 -7.87 -0.20 22.69
CA ASP A 183 -8.45 -0.85 21.51
C ASP A 183 -8.12 -2.34 21.42
N SER A 184 -7.06 -2.79 22.09
CA SER A 184 -6.46 -4.12 21.93
C SER A 184 -7.46 -5.26 22.15
N GLU A 185 -8.30 -5.19 23.20
CA GLU A 185 -9.30 -6.23 23.46
C GLU A 185 -10.37 -6.28 22.37
N VAL A 186 -10.84 -5.12 21.92
CA VAL A 186 -11.88 -5.02 20.89
C VAL A 186 -11.35 -5.51 19.55
N ILE A 187 -10.14 -5.09 19.18
CA ILE A 187 -9.49 -5.51 17.92
C ILE A 187 -9.25 -7.02 17.91
N SER A 188 -8.81 -7.62 19.01
CA SER A 188 -8.53 -9.06 19.07
C SER A 188 -9.77 -9.94 18.84
N LYS A 189 -10.96 -9.39 19.04
CA LYS A 189 -12.26 -10.06 18.85
C LYS A 189 -12.98 -9.60 17.59
N ALA A 190 -12.36 -8.74 16.78
CA ALA A 190 -12.97 -8.25 15.55
C ALA A 190 -13.19 -9.40 14.55
N PRO A 191 -14.26 -9.34 13.74
CA PRO A 191 -14.49 -10.29 12.66
C PRO A 191 -13.29 -10.42 11.73
N ASN A 192 -12.98 -11.64 11.30
CA ASN A 192 -11.86 -11.87 10.38
C ASN A 192 -12.34 -11.75 8.93
N ILE A 193 -11.58 -11.05 8.09
CA ILE A 193 -11.92 -10.86 6.68
C ILE A 193 -12.06 -12.18 5.91
N SER A 194 -11.36 -13.23 6.30
CA SER A 194 -11.44 -14.55 5.66
C SER A 194 -12.85 -15.15 5.65
N GLU A 195 -13.74 -14.70 6.54
CA GLU A 195 -15.11 -15.16 6.62
C GLU A 195 -16.03 -14.44 5.62
N TYR A 196 -15.60 -13.29 5.09
CA TYR A 196 -16.38 -12.37 4.27
C TYR A 196 -15.93 -12.28 2.82
N ILE A 197 -14.80 -12.90 2.46
CA ILE A 197 -14.36 -12.98 1.08
C ILE A 197 -15.12 -14.06 0.31
N ASN A 198 -15.43 -13.78 -0.96
CA ASN A 198 -16.13 -14.70 -1.84
C ASN A 198 -15.27 -15.92 -2.23
N GLU A 199 -15.92 -16.96 -2.78
CA GLU A 199 -15.23 -18.21 -3.14
C GLU A 199 -14.12 -18.01 -4.18
N ASN A 200 -14.27 -17.08 -5.11
CA ASN A 200 -13.24 -16.78 -6.09
C ASN A 200 -11.99 -16.17 -5.43
N SER A 201 -12.19 -15.23 -4.51
CA SER A 201 -11.11 -14.63 -3.71
C SER A 201 -10.42 -15.65 -2.82
N LYS A 202 -11.17 -16.58 -2.21
CA LYS A 202 -10.61 -17.70 -1.43
C LYS A 202 -9.77 -18.63 -2.30
N ASN A 203 -10.31 -19.04 -3.45
CA ASN A 203 -9.61 -19.92 -4.37
C ASN A 203 -8.32 -19.30 -4.92
N ASN A 204 -8.36 -18.01 -5.28
CA ASN A 204 -7.17 -17.29 -5.74
C ASN A 204 -6.11 -17.21 -4.64
N PHE A 205 -6.52 -16.90 -3.40
CA PHE A 205 -5.59 -16.83 -2.28
C PHE A 205 -4.99 -18.21 -1.94
N SER A 206 -5.82 -19.27 -1.90
CA SER A 206 -5.34 -20.64 -1.68
C SER A 206 -4.35 -21.08 -2.74
N LYS A 207 -4.63 -20.77 -4.02
CA LYS A 207 -3.72 -21.07 -5.11
C LYS A 207 -2.41 -20.29 -5.02
N LEU A 208 -2.45 -19.03 -4.56
CA LEU A 208 -1.23 -18.25 -4.31
C LEU A 208 -0.38 -18.90 -3.21
N LEU A 209 -1.01 -19.36 -2.13
CA LEU A 209 -0.31 -20.08 -1.06
C LEU A 209 0.35 -21.37 -1.57
N GLU A 210 -0.37 -22.17 -2.37
CA GLU A 210 0.16 -23.40 -2.97
C GLU A 210 1.38 -23.16 -3.87
N ILE A 211 1.43 -22.00 -4.56
CA ILE A 211 2.56 -21.67 -5.45
C ILE A 211 3.74 -21.13 -4.64
N LEU A 212 3.49 -20.54 -3.46
CA LEU A 212 4.53 -19.98 -2.59
C LEU A 212 5.21 -21.02 -1.69
N ASP A 213 4.56 -22.16 -1.41
CA ASP A 213 5.11 -23.30 -0.66
C ASP A 213 6.14 -24.07 -1.51
#